data_a1a17d5bc9d7a4ee45b1a928f1373ff6
#
_entry.id   a1a17d5bc9d7a4ee45b1a928f1373ff6
#
_cell.length_a   1.000
_cell.length_b   1.000
_cell.length_c   1.000
_cell.angle_alpha   90.00
_cell.angle_beta   90.00
_cell.angle_gamma   90.00
#
_symmetry.space_group_name_H-M   'P 1'
#
loop_
_entity.id
_entity.type
_entity.pdbx_description
1 polymer ?
#
loop_
_entity_poly.entity_id
_entity_poly.type
_entity_poly.pdbx_seq_one_letter_code
_entity_poly.pdbx_strand_id
1 'polypeptide(L)'
;FSASGWWDVFWNNPKPIIAQIHGFCIAGGLATATFCDLRICSEDAKFGAPEIRTGGPYIPAIWPWVVGMTKARELLYTGNLIDAAEAKRLDLVNEVVPIDELDAAVERQALTIAKLPAATIEYNKKLINSSYELMGLRQVIERSMELEAIALASRDSSPEIDEFNTIREKDGLKAALSWNAERFVDEDAWFKKSRDRG
;
A
#
# COMPACT_ATOMS: atom_id res chain seq x y z
N PHE A 1 11.72 -15.62 12.38
CA PHE A 1 11.62 -14.77 11.19
C PHE A 1 12.95 -14.10 11.00
N SER A 2 13.60 -14.31 9.85
CA SER A 2 14.87 -13.65 9.54
C SER A 2 14.67 -12.15 9.36
N ALA A 3 15.72 -11.37 9.62
CA ALA A 3 15.72 -9.91 9.43
C ALA A 3 15.42 -9.46 7.98
N SER A 4 15.39 -10.41 7.02
CA SER A 4 15.05 -10.17 5.62
C SER A 4 13.56 -9.93 5.37
N GLY A 5 12.69 -10.18 6.34
CA GLY A 5 11.27 -9.89 6.21
C GLY A 5 10.54 -10.61 5.09
N TRP A 6 9.21 -10.60 5.16
CA TRP A 6 8.32 -11.23 4.18
C TRP A 6 8.41 -10.58 2.77
N TRP A 7 8.75 -9.30 2.68
CA TRP A 7 8.86 -8.55 1.42
C TRP A 7 10.00 -9.06 0.51
N ASP A 8 11.04 -9.63 1.10
CA ASP A 8 12.21 -10.15 0.39
C ASP A 8 11.85 -11.30 -0.57
N VAL A 9 10.79 -12.05 -0.24
CA VAL A 9 10.23 -13.11 -1.08
C VAL A 9 9.71 -12.55 -2.41
N PHE A 10 9.06 -11.39 -2.39
CA PHE A 10 8.57 -10.71 -3.59
C PHE A 10 9.71 -10.06 -4.37
N TRP A 11 10.59 -9.39 -3.65
CA TRP A 11 11.69 -8.63 -4.22
C TRP A 11 12.71 -9.51 -4.94
N ASN A 12 13.11 -10.62 -4.33
CA ASN A 12 14.13 -11.53 -4.87
C ASN A 12 13.55 -12.69 -5.70
N ASN A 13 12.24 -12.76 -5.92
CA ASN A 13 11.66 -13.76 -6.79
C ASN A 13 12.22 -13.59 -8.22
N PRO A 14 12.79 -14.64 -8.85
CA PRO A 14 13.33 -14.52 -10.21
C PRO A 14 12.25 -14.27 -11.27
N LYS A 15 11.00 -14.57 -10.97
CA LYS A 15 9.86 -14.31 -11.85
C LYS A 15 9.15 -13.03 -11.42
N PRO A 16 8.66 -12.21 -12.37
CA PRO A 16 7.78 -11.10 -12.05
C PRO A 16 6.50 -11.56 -11.36
N ILE A 17 6.05 -10.76 -10.41
CA ILE A 17 4.81 -10.97 -9.67
C ILE A 17 3.85 -9.84 -10.04
N ILE A 18 2.62 -10.19 -10.44
CA ILE A 18 1.58 -9.23 -10.78
C ILE A 18 0.55 -9.23 -9.64
N ALA A 19 0.32 -8.09 -9.02
CA ALA A 19 -0.78 -7.90 -8.09
C ALA A 19 -2.06 -7.62 -8.87
N GLN A 20 -3.04 -8.46 -8.68
CA GLN A 20 -4.41 -8.27 -9.16
C GLN A 20 -5.23 -7.68 -8.00
N ILE A 21 -5.79 -6.50 -8.18
CA ILE A 21 -6.34 -5.70 -7.08
C ILE A 21 -7.77 -5.29 -7.38
N HIS A 22 -8.68 -5.53 -6.43
CA HIS A 22 -10.04 -4.99 -6.43
C HIS A 22 -10.48 -4.60 -5.02
N GLY A 23 -11.49 -3.76 -4.89
CA GLY A 23 -12.00 -3.33 -3.59
C GLY A 23 -10.92 -2.62 -2.76
N PHE A 24 -10.77 -2.99 -1.48
CA PHE A 24 -9.84 -2.34 -0.57
C PHE A 24 -8.44 -2.99 -0.62
N CYS A 25 -7.46 -2.24 -1.11
CA CYS A 25 -6.04 -2.56 -1.02
C CYS A 25 -5.38 -1.60 -0.01
N ILE A 26 -5.44 -1.94 1.25
CA ILE A 26 -5.04 -1.09 2.38
C ILE A 26 -4.08 -1.81 3.31
N ALA A 27 -3.37 -1.05 4.15
CA ALA A 27 -2.49 -1.60 5.19
C ALA A 27 -1.53 -2.67 4.66
N GLY A 28 -1.48 -3.85 5.26
CA GLY A 28 -0.65 -4.99 4.83
C GLY A 28 -0.91 -5.45 3.40
N GLY A 29 -2.16 -5.34 2.91
CA GLY A 29 -2.50 -5.64 1.51
C GLY A 29 -1.80 -4.69 0.54
N LEU A 30 -1.81 -3.41 0.85
CA LEU A 30 -1.11 -2.40 0.05
C LEU A 30 0.41 -2.56 0.16
N ALA A 31 0.92 -2.84 1.34
CA ALA A 31 2.34 -3.15 1.53
C ALA A 31 2.76 -4.32 0.63
N THR A 32 1.99 -5.41 0.60
CA THR A 32 2.26 -6.56 -0.28
C THR A 32 2.21 -6.17 -1.75
N ALA A 33 1.17 -5.45 -2.17
CA ALA A 33 1.01 -5.03 -3.56
C ALA A 33 2.16 -4.13 -4.05
N THR A 34 2.72 -3.27 -3.18
CA THR A 34 3.84 -2.39 -3.54
C THR A 34 5.16 -3.13 -3.74
N PHE A 35 5.31 -4.35 -3.22
CA PHE A 35 6.46 -5.21 -3.50
C PHE A 35 6.27 -6.14 -4.70
N CYS A 36 5.07 -6.22 -5.26
CA CYS A 36 4.87 -6.85 -6.56
C CYS A 36 5.45 -5.98 -7.67
N ASP A 37 5.91 -6.63 -8.76
CA ASP A 37 6.54 -5.92 -9.87
C ASP A 37 5.54 -5.08 -10.67
N LEU A 38 4.34 -5.62 -10.87
CA LEU A 38 3.26 -4.94 -11.58
C LEU A 38 1.97 -4.97 -10.74
N ARG A 39 1.13 -3.96 -10.93
CA ARG A 39 -0.15 -3.82 -10.24
C ARG A 39 -1.22 -3.44 -11.25
N ILE A 40 -2.24 -4.27 -11.37
CA ILE A 40 -3.41 -4.04 -12.21
C ILE A 40 -4.63 -4.04 -11.29
N CYS A 41 -5.49 -3.05 -11.39
CA CYS A 41 -6.63 -2.94 -10.50
C CYS A 41 -7.93 -2.67 -11.25
N SER A 42 -9.03 -2.98 -10.59
CA SER A 42 -10.36 -2.57 -11.03
C SER A 42 -10.67 -1.12 -10.65
N GLU A 43 -11.64 -0.51 -11.34
CA GLU A 43 -12.09 0.87 -11.13
C GLU A 43 -12.62 1.12 -9.71
N ASP A 44 -13.14 0.09 -9.02
CA ASP A 44 -13.64 0.17 -7.65
C ASP A 44 -12.54 0.14 -6.59
N ALA A 45 -11.29 -0.11 -6.96
CA ALA A 45 -10.19 -0.27 -6.02
C ALA A 45 -9.91 1.02 -5.23
N LYS A 46 -9.61 0.85 -3.93
CA LYS A 46 -9.25 1.93 -3.01
C LYS A 46 -7.92 1.60 -2.33
N PHE A 47 -7.06 2.60 -2.22
CA PHE A 47 -5.70 2.44 -1.71
C PHE A 47 -5.44 3.40 -0.56
N GLY A 48 -4.69 2.99 0.44
CA GLY A 48 -4.28 3.85 1.54
C GLY A 48 -3.81 3.10 2.78
N ALA A 49 -3.52 3.87 3.82
CA ALA A 49 -3.06 3.38 5.11
C ALA A 49 -3.94 3.92 6.25
N PRO A 50 -5.24 3.55 6.29
CA PRO A 50 -6.18 4.09 7.28
C PRO A 50 -5.87 3.64 8.72
N GLU A 51 -5.03 2.62 8.91
CA GLU A 51 -4.57 2.16 10.21
C GLU A 51 -3.86 3.25 11.04
N ILE A 52 -3.30 4.27 10.39
CA ILE A 52 -2.69 5.40 11.11
C ILE A 52 -3.72 6.18 11.94
N ARG A 53 -4.98 6.20 11.53
CA ARG A 53 -6.10 6.83 12.27
C ARG A 53 -6.47 6.07 13.55
N THR A 54 -5.99 4.84 13.70
CA THR A 54 -6.14 4.01 14.90
C THR A 54 -4.82 3.80 15.65
N GLY A 55 -3.83 4.65 15.35
CA GLY A 55 -2.52 4.64 15.99
C GLY A 55 -1.58 3.53 15.50
N GLY A 56 -1.90 2.85 14.41
CA GLY A 56 -1.00 1.91 13.77
C GLY A 56 0.00 2.61 12.85
N PRO A 57 1.34 2.50 13.06
CA PRO A 57 2.29 3.01 12.09
C PRO A 57 2.22 2.21 10.80
N TYR A 58 2.43 2.88 9.65
CA TYR A 58 2.48 2.21 8.36
C TYR A 58 3.88 1.68 8.04
N ILE A 59 3.97 0.43 7.68
CA ILE A 59 5.21 -0.23 7.32
C ILE A 59 4.94 -1.16 6.13
N PRO A 60 5.88 -1.25 5.23
CA PRO A 60 7.20 -0.63 5.12
C PRO A 60 7.15 0.75 4.47
N ALA A 61 8.16 1.58 4.71
CA ALA A 61 8.26 2.95 4.21
C ALA A 61 8.63 3.05 2.71
N ILE A 62 8.01 2.22 1.85
CA ILE A 62 8.28 2.22 0.41
C ILE A 62 7.54 3.34 -0.36
N TRP A 63 6.52 3.92 0.22
CA TRP A 63 5.66 4.89 -0.43
C TRP A 63 6.36 6.10 -1.05
N PRO A 64 7.36 6.73 -0.39
CA PRO A 64 8.07 7.85 -1.02
C PRO A 64 8.75 7.48 -2.34
N TRP A 65 9.11 6.21 -2.51
CA TRP A 65 9.72 5.68 -3.73
C TRP A 65 8.71 5.42 -4.85
N VAL A 66 7.45 5.17 -4.48
CA VAL A 66 6.37 4.84 -5.43
C VAL A 66 5.58 6.08 -5.83
N VAL A 67 5.12 6.88 -4.86
CA VAL A 67 4.22 8.02 -5.12
C VAL A 67 4.87 9.39 -4.88
N GLY A 68 6.16 9.41 -4.58
CA GLY A 68 6.90 10.63 -4.25
C GLY A 68 6.66 11.12 -2.82
N MET A 69 7.60 11.93 -2.32
CA MET A 69 7.66 12.33 -0.91
C MET A 69 6.41 13.12 -0.45
N THR A 70 5.95 14.07 -1.25
CA THR A 70 4.83 14.96 -0.87
C THR A 70 3.53 14.16 -0.74
N LYS A 71 3.23 13.31 -1.71
CA LYS A 71 2.00 12.49 -1.67
C LYS A 71 2.08 11.41 -0.59
N ALA A 72 3.25 10.81 -0.38
CA ALA A 72 3.45 9.86 0.71
C ALA A 72 3.15 10.50 2.07
N ARG A 73 3.65 11.72 2.32
CA ARG A 73 3.37 12.46 3.56
C ARG A 73 1.89 12.77 3.72
N GLU A 74 1.23 13.27 2.66
CA GLU A 74 -0.20 13.55 2.69
C GLU A 74 -1.00 12.30 3.11
N LEU A 75 -0.80 11.18 2.41
CA LEU A 75 -1.54 9.96 2.67
C LEU A 75 -1.22 9.33 4.04
N LEU A 76 0.07 9.34 4.44
CA LEU A 76 0.50 8.76 5.72
C LEU A 76 0.24 9.66 6.93
N TYR A 77 -0.08 10.95 6.75
CA TYR A 77 -0.44 11.83 7.86
C TYR A 77 -1.95 11.96 8.02
N THR A 78 -2.72 11.72 6.96
CA THR A 78 -4.17 11.85 6.98
C THR A 78 -4.92 10.53 7.08
N GLY A 79 -4.30 9.42 6.60
CA GLY A 79 -4.97 8.13 6.44
C GLY A 79 -6.06 8.13 5.38
N ASN A 80 -6.05 9.11 4.48
CA ASN A 80 -7.01 9.19 3.40
C ASN A 80 -6.84 8.05 2.39
N LEU A 81 -7.96 7.61 1.82
CA LEU A 81 -7.96 6.68 0.72
C LEU A 81 -7.96 7.43 -0.62
N ILE A 82 -7.25 6.87 -1.59
CA ILE A 82 -7.31 7.29 -2.99
C ILE A 82 -8.04 6.21 -3.82
N ASP A 83 -8.68 6.64 -4.89
CA ASP A 83 -9.32 5.73 -5.85
C ASP A 83 -8.34 5.23 -6.92
N ALA A 84 -8.84 4.33 -7.77
CA ALA A 84 -8.05 3.73 -8.84
C ALA A 84 -7.51 4.77 -9.84
N ALA A 85 -8.29 5.79 -10.17
CA ALA A 85 -7.89 6.85 -11.09
C ALA A 85 -6.70 7.65 -10.53
N GLU A 86 -6.78 8.06 -9.25
CA GLU A 86 -5.67 8.75 -8.58
C GLU A 86 -4.45 7.83 -8.41
N ALA A 87 -4.67 6.55 -8.08
CA ALA A 87 -3.58 5.56 -8.00
C ALA A 87 -2.84 5.42 -9.34
N LYS A 88 -3.59 5.46 -10.46
CA LYS A 88 -3.00 5.45 -11.81
C LYS A 88 -2.22 6.73 -12.10
N ARG A 89 -2.77 7.89 -11.73
CA ARG A 89 -2.12 9.19 -11.92
C ARG A 89 -0.80 9.31 -11.14
N LEU A 90 -0.69 8.61 -10.02
CA LEU A 90 0.50 8.57 -9.16
C LEU A 90 1.47 7.44 -9.51
N ASP A 91 1.23 6.70 -10.58
CA ASP A 91 1.99 5.50 -10.98
C ASP A 91 2.03 4.41 -9.88
N LEU A 92 1.07 4.44 -8.95
CA LEU A 92 0.92 3.37 -7.95
C LEU A 92 0.45 2.08 -8.60
N VAL A 93 -0.33 2.16 -9.69
CA VAL A 93 -0.78 1.00 -10.48
C VAL A 93 -0.45 1.18 -11.96
N ASN A 94 -0.22 0.06 -12.65
CA ASN A 94 0.13 0.04 -14.07
C ASN A 94 -1.10 0.23 -14.97
N GLU A 95 -2.23 -0.37 -14.58
CA GLU A 95 -3.46 -0.36 -15.39
C GLU A 95 -4.69 -0.35 -14.48
N VAL A 96 -5.76 0.30 -14.94
CA VAL A 96 -7.08 0.31 -14.32
C VAL A 96 -8.08 -0.14 -15.35
N VAL A 97 -8.91 -1.11 -15.00
CA VAL A 97 -9.90 -1.73 -15.91
C VAL A 97 -11.24 -1.93 -15.19
N PRO A 98 -12.36 -2.10 -15.91
CA PRO A 98 -13.60 -2.60 -15.32
C PRO A 98 -13.38 -3.93 -14.57
N ILE A 99 -14.17 -4.17 -13.52
CA ILE A 99 -13.99 -5.35 -12.66
C ILE A 99 -14.14 -6.67 -13.44
N ASP A 100 -15.00 -6.71 -14.41
CA ASP A 100 -15.24 -7.88 -15.27
C ASP A 100 -14.14 -8.12 -16.32
N GLU A 101 -13.27 -7.14 -16.55
CA GLU A 101 -12.10 -7.25 -17.43
C GLU A 101 -10.80 -7.53 -16.66
N LEU A 102 -10.80 -7.51 -15.32
CA LEU A 102 -9.59 -7.57 -14.52
C LEU A 102 -8.80 -8.86 -14.73
N ASP A 103 -9.46 -10.01 -14.71
CA ASP A 103 -8.80 -11.31 -14.94
C ASP A 103 -8.13 -11.37 -16.31
N ALA A 104 -8.83 -10.92 -17.36
CA ALA A 104 -8.31 -10.91 -18.72
C ALA A 104 -7.13 -9.94 -18.90
N ALA A 105 -7.15 -8.78 -18.21
CA ALA A 105 -6.06 -7.83 -18.25
C ALA A 105 -4.79 -8.39 -17.60
N VAL A 106 -4.92 -9.02 -16.43
CA VAL A 106 -3.81 -9.67 -15.72
C VAL A 106 -3.24 -10.83 -16.54
N GLU A 107 -4.10 -11.69 -17.09
CA GLU A 107 -3.68 -12.82 -17.92
C GLU A 107 -2.94 -12.34 -19.17
N ARG A 108 -3.46 -11.33 -19.87
CA ARG A 108 -2.80 -10.70 -21.03
C ARG A 108 -1.39 -10.24 -20.68
N GLN A 109 -1.24 -9.53 -19.55
CA GLN A 109 0.07 -9.04 -19.11
C GLN A 109 1.02 -10.19 -18.76
N ALA A 110 0.54 -11.21 -18.05
CA ALA A 110 1.32 -12.40 -17.69
C ALA A 110 1.78 -13.18 -18.94
N LEU A 111 0.88 -13.42 -19.88
CA LEU A 111 1.20 -14.09 -21.14
C LEU A 111 2.17 -13.29 -22.01
N THR A 112 2.10 -11.96 -21.98
CA THR A 112 3.06 -11.10 -22.67
C THR A 112 4.47 -11.30 -22.11
N ILE A 113 4.61 -11.30 -20.78
CA ILE A 113 5.89 -11.54 -20.12
C ILE A 113 6.39 -12.95 -20.37
N ALA A 114 5.51 -13.95 -20.35
CA ALA A 114 5.86 -15.35 -20.54
C ALA A 114 6.42 -15.68 -21.94
N LYS A 115 6.21 -14.81 -22.92
CA LYS A 115 6.81 -14.93 -24.27
C LYS A 115 8.28 -14.51 -24.32
N LEU A 116 8.76 -13.81 -23.30
CA LEU A 116 10.13 -13.29 -23.25
C LEU A 116 11.09 -14.33 -22.66
N PRO A 117 12.38 -14.29 -23.02
CA PRO A 117 13.37 -15.19 -22.42
C PRO A 117 13.44 -14.98 -20.90
N ALA A 118 13.28 -16.06 -20.13
CA ALA A 118 13.22 -16.01 -18.67
C ALA A 118 14.45 -15.34 -18.04
N ALA A 119 15.65 -15.65 -18.56
CA ALA A 119 16.90 -15.03 -18.07
C ALA A 119 16.92 -13.52 -18.29
N THR A 120 16.38 -13.03 -19.44
CA THR A 120 16.31 -11.58 -19.70
C THR A 120 15.43 -10.88 -18.67
N ILE A 121 14.28 -11.47 -18.35
CA ILE A 121 13.35 -10.92 -17.36
C ILE A 121 13.98 -10.93 -15.96
N GLU A 122 14.59 -12.04 -15.56
CA GLU A 122 15.29 -12.16 -14.27
C GLU A 122 16.37 -11.09 -14.11
N TYR A 123 17.24 -10.93 -15.12
CA TYR A 123 18.31 -9.93 -15.05
C TYR A 123 17.80 -8.49 -15.07
N ASN A 124 16.74 -8.19 -15.84
CA ASN A 124 16.12 -6.87 -15.80
C ASN A 124 15.53 -6.57 -14.41
N LYS A 125 14.84 -7.52 -13.81
CA LYS A 125 14.34 -7.36 -12.43
C LYS A 125 15.49 -7.11 -11.45
N LYS A 126 16.55 -7.92 -11.50
CA LYS A 126 17.74 -7.73 -10.66
C LYS A 126 18.38 -6.36 -10.86
N LEU A 127 18.50 -5.89 -12.09
CA LEU A 127 19.07 -4.58 -12.40
C LEU A 127 18.22 -3.44 -11.81
N ILE A 128 16.91 -3.49 -12.01
CA ILE A 128 15.98 -2.51 -11.45
C ILE A 128 16.05 -2.52 -9.92
N ASN A 129 15.94 -3.69 -9.30
CA ASN A 129 15.99 -3.81 -7.85
C ASN A 129 17.32 -3.31 -7.27
N SER A 130 18.44 -3.67 -7.91
CA SER A 130 19.77 -3.20 -7.49
C SER A 130 19.88 -1.68 -7.55
N SER A 131 19.28 -1.02 -8.55
CA SER A 131 19.32 0.44 -8.63
C SER A 131 18.59 1.09 -7.45
N TYR A 132 17.43 0.56 -7.03
CA TYR A 132 16.73 1.03 -5.83
C TYR A 132 17.47 0.71 -4.53
N GLU A 133 18.10 -0.45 -4.45
CA GLU A 133 18.93 -0.81 -3.28
C GLU A 133 20.14 0.11 -3.13
N LEU A 134 20.81 0.45 -4.23
CA LEU A 134 21.90 1.45 -4.22
C LEU A 134 21.42 2.85 -3.81
N MET A 135 20.17 3.18 -4.07
CA MET A 135 19.53 4.41 -3.60
C MET A 135 19.08 4.35 -2.12
N GLY A 136 19.32 3.24 -1.42
CA GLY A 136 19.06 3.09 0.01
C GLY A 136 17.71 2.48 0.37
N LEU A 137 16.99 1.86 -0.58
CA LEU A 137 15.66 1.30 -0.32
C LEU A 137 15.69 0.22 0.77
N ARG A 138 16.64 -0.71 0.72
CA ARG A 138 16.77 -1.80 1.72
C ARG A 138 16.97 -1.23 3.13
N GLN A 139 17.85 -0.25 3.28
CA GLN A 139 18.14 0.39 4.56
C GLN A 139 16.90 1.11 5.14
N VAL A 140 16.11 1.75 4.26
CA VAL A 140 14.87 2.41 4.68
C VAL A 140 13.82 1.39 5.14
N ILE A 141 13.70 0.24 4.46
CA ILE A 141 12.78 -0.82 4.87
C ILE A 141 13.20 -1.41 6.23
N GLU A 142 14.48 -1.72 6.42
CA GLU A 142 15.01 -2.20 7.70
C GLU A 142 14.77 -1.18 8.82
N ARG A 143 15.07 0.10 8.55
CA ARG A 143 14.82 1.18 9.50
C ARG A 143 13.33 1.37 9.83
N SER A 144 12.44 1.16 8.87
CA SER A 144 11.00 1.27 9.11
C SER A 144 10.50 0.21 10.09
N MET A 145 11.03 -1.01 10.02
CA MET A 145 10.70 -2.09 10.97
C MET A 145 11.18 -1.78 12.39
N GLU A 146 12.38 -1.18 12.54
CA GLU A 146 12.86 -0.71 13.84
C GLU A 146 11.98 0.40 14.41
N LEU A 147 11.60 1.38 13.59
CA LEU A 147 10.73 2.48 14.00
C LEU A 147 9.32 2.00 14.36
N GLU A 148 8.81 0.97 13.68
CA GLU A 148 7.55 0.32 14.09
C GLU A 148 7.66 -0.28 15.47
N ALA A 149 8.70 -1.06 15.72
CA ALA A 149 8.89 -1.68 17.03
C ALA A 149 8.97 -0.62 18.14
N ILE A 150 9.68 0.49 17.89
CA ILE A 150 9.75 1.63 18.82
C ILE A 150 8.36 2.26 18.99
N ALA A 151 7.64 2.53 17.90
CA ALA A 151 6.33 3.15 17.95
C ALA A 151 5.31 2.27 18.71
N LEU A 152 5.34 0.96 18.51
CA LEU A 152 4.48 0.02 19.25
C LEU A 152 4.85 -0.06 20.72
N ALA A 153 6.14 -0.01 21.06
CA ALA A 153 6.62 -0.07 22.44
C ALA A 153 6.39 1.24 23.22
N SER A 154 6.45 2.38 22.52
CA SER A 154 6.25 3.71 23.09
C SER A 154 4.83 4.25 22.91
N ARG A 155 3.88 3.39 22.59
CA ARG A 155 2.50 3.76 22.32
C ARG A 155 1.89 4.36 23.58
N ASP A 156 1.93 5.69 23.63
CA ASP A 156 1.12 6.42 24.59
C ASP A 156 -0.35 6.20 24.22
N SER A 157 -1.16 5.77 25.21
CA SER A 157 -2.59 5.74 25.01
C SER A 157 -3.06 7.17 24.76
N SER A 158 -3.67 7.42 23.60
CA SER A 158 -4.46 8.61 23.40
C SER A 158 -5.91 8.32 23.76
N PRO A 159 -6.69 9.31 24.19
CA PRO A 159 -8.12 9.12 24.46
C PRO A 159 -8.86 8.43 23.29
N GLU A 160 -8.45 8.72 22.06
CA GLU A 160 -9.06 8.16 20.86
C GLU A 160 -8.71 6.69 20.66
N ILE A 161 -7.48 6.30 20.98
CA ILE A 161 -7.05 4.89 20.90
C ILE A 161 -7.73 4.07 22.00
N ASP A 162 -7.85 4.64 23.20
CA ASP A 162 -8.52 3.99 24.32
C ASP A 162 -10.00 3.79 24.03
N GLU A 163 -10.68 4.80 23.48
CA GLU A 163 -12.08 4.71 23.06
C GLU A 163 -12.26 3.67 21.94
N PHE A 164 -11.40 3.69 20.90
CA PHE A 164 -11.41 2.69 19.84
C PHE A 164 -11.29 1.26 20.39
N ASN A 165 -10.37 1.04 21.32
CA ASN A 165 -10.16 -0.26 21.94
C ASN A 165 -11.36 -0.67 22.82
N THR A 166 -11.92 0.27 23.57
CA THR A 166 -13.13 0.04 24.38
C THR A 166 -14.32 -0.40 23.53
N ILE A 167 -14.57 0.29 22.43
CA ILE A 167 -15.64 -0.07 21.49
C ILE A 167 -15.34 -1.43 20.85
N ARG A 168 -14.10 -1.66 20.44
CA ARG A 168 -13.69 -2.94 19.83
C ARG A 168 -13.91 -4.12 20.76
N GLU A 169 -13.59 -3.98 22.04
CA GLU A 169 -13.76 -5.04 23.06
C GLU A 169 -15.24 -5.28 23.36
N LYS A 170 -16.05 -4.23 23.43
CA LYS A 170 -17.46 -4.31 23.78
C LYS A 170 -18.34 -4.72 22.60
N ASP A 171 -18.19 -4.07 21.46
CA ASP A 171 -19.12 -4.10 20.33
C ASP A 171 -18.49 -4.70 19.05
N GLY A 172 -17.21 -5.08 19.12
CA GLY A 172 -16.46 -5.70 18.03
C GLY A 172 -15.76 -4.71 17.09
N LEU A 173 -14.86 -5.26 16.27
CA LEU A 173 -14.00 -4.47 15.38
C LEU A 173 -14.81 -3.60 14.39
N LYS A 174 -15.92 -4.11 13.86
CA LYS A 174 -16.74 -3.36 12.90
C LYS A 174 -17.31 -2.08 13.51
N ALA A 175 -17.79 -2.13 14.73
CA ALA A 175 -18.30 -0.96 15.44
C ALA A 175 -17.20 0.08 15.70
N ALA A 176 -16.03 -0.36 16.15
CA ALA A 176 -14.87 0.50 16.36
C ALA A 176 -14.40 1.19 15.07
N LEU A 177 -14.37 0.46 13.95
CA LEU A 177 -14.01 1.03 12.65
C LEU A 177 -15.05 2.04 12.16
N SER A 178 -16.36 1.78 12.37
CA SER A 178 -17.42 2.74 12.03
C SER A 178 -17.31 4.02 12.86
N TRP A 179 -17.15 3.89 14.18
CA TRP A 179 -16.92 5.03 15.06
C TRP A 179 -15.69 5.86 14.63
N ASN A 180 -14.58 5.19 14.32
CA ASN A 180 -13.38 5.90 13.88
C ASN A 180 -13.58 6.60 12.53
N ALA A 181 -14.30 5.98 11.59
CA ALA A 181 -14.61 6.60 10.29
C ALA A 181 -15.49 7.86 10.43
N GLU A 182 -16.46 7.84 11.34
CA GLU A 182 -17.36 9.00 11.60
C GLU A 182 -16.59 10.25 12.06
N ARG A 183 -15.43 10.08 12.71
CA ARG A 183 -14.56 11.18 13.16
C ARG A 183 -13.94 11.97 12.00
N PHE A 184 -13.91 11.41 10.80
CA PHE A 184 -13.22 11.97 9.62
C PHE A 184 -14.18 12.24 8.45
N VAL A 185 -15.49 12.20 8.65
CA VAL A 185 -16.48 12.35 7.57
C VAL A 185 -16.35 13.67 6.82
N ASP A 186 -16.16 14.77 7.57
CA ASP A 186 -16.08 16.10 6.97
C ASP A 186 -14.74 16.29 6.23
N GLU A 187 -13.64 15.82 6.81
CA GLU A 187 -12.32 15.86 6.22
C GLU A 187 -12.23 15.00 4.97
N ASP A 188 -12.78 13.79 5.00
CA ASP A 188 -12.83 12.89 3.85
C ASP A 188 -13.68 13.47 2.71
N ALA A 189 -14.81 14.08 3.02
CA ALA A 189 -15.67 14.76 2.05
C ALA A 189 -14.95 15.97 1.42
N TRP A 190 -14.25 16.78 2.24
CA TRP A 190 -13.46 17.90 1.76
C TRP A 190 -12.31 17.44 0.87
N PHE A 191 -11.60 16.42 1.26
CA PHE A 191 -10.46 15.85 0.53
C PHE A 191 -10.89 15.31 -0.84
N LYS A 192 -12.02 14.59 -0.92
CA LYS A 192 -12.59 14.15 -2.17
C LYS A 192 -12.94 15.32 -3.10
N LYS A 193 -13.64 16.33 -2.58
CA LYS A 193 -14.03 17.53 -3.35
C LYS A 193 -12.81 18.35 -3.84
N SER A 194 -11.71 18.37 -3.09
CA SER A 194 -10.50 19.08 -3.50
C SER A 194 -9.80 18.41 -4.69
N ARG A 195 -9.85 17.10 -4.79
CA ARG A 195 -9.31 16.33 -5.93
C ARG A 195 -10.12 16.55 -7.21
N ASP A 196 -11.45 16.64 -7.10
CA ASP A 196 -12.35 16.84 -8.24
C ASP A 196 -12.17 18.23 -8.89
N ARG A 197 -11.41 19.14 -8.26
CA ARG A 197 -11.14 20.49 -8.77
C ARG A 197 -9.81 20.65 -9.54
N GLY A 198 -8.96 19.64 -9.53
CA GLY A 198 -7.66 19.63 -10.20
C GLY A 198 -7.65 18.77 -11.45
#